data_76e3388563acf559b16a72ddd25be9d8
#
_entry.id   76e3388563acf559b16a72ddd25be9d8
#
_cell.length_a   1.000
_cell.length_b   1.000
_cell.length_c   1.000
_cell.angle_alpha   90.00
_cell.angle_beta   90.00
_cell.angle_gamma   90.00
#
_symmetry.space_group_name_H-M   'P 1'
#
loop_
_entity.id
_entity.type
_entity.pdbx_description
1 polymer ?
#
loop_
_entity_poly.entity_id
_entity_poly.type
_entity_poly.pdbx_seq_one_letter_code
_entity_poly.pdbx_strand_id
1 'polypeptide(L)'
;MKIAPPNRASHSYVQKLVGSPAEVFPLLCPVREAEWLDGWDPVAVWSRSGVAEPDCVFLTPASGGASQDAIWYVTRHEPGNGFVEMLKITPGATACRLTIQLTAAAPGCEAEITYTHTSLGPAGDRFVAGFTAEHYGEFMREWEARMNHFLATGTCLRGEVGG
;
A
#
# COMPACT_ATOMS: atom_id res chain seq x y z
N MET A 1 11.84 0.43 31.03
CA MET A 1 10.96 0.89 29.94
C MET A 1 11.51 2.20 29.42
N LYS A 2 11.62 2.37 28.09
CA LYS A 2 12.01 3.64 27.44
C LYS A 2 10.77 4.29 26.84
N ILE A 3 10.52 5.55 27.16
CA ILE A 3 9.46 6.37 26.55
C ILE A 3 10.16 7.51 25.83
N ALA A 4 9.83 7.71 24.54
CA ALA A 4 10.37 8.77 23.72
C ALA A 4 9.28 9.32 22.79
N PRO A 5 9.34 10.59 22.37
CA PRO A 5 8.46 11.10 21.33
C PRO A 5 8.66 10.31 20.05
N PRO A 6 7.58 10.03 19.27
CA PRO A 6 7.70 9.27 18.03
C PRO A 6 8.40 10.09 16.95
N ASN A 7 9.36 9.49 16.24
CA ASN A 7 9.83 9.97 14.96
C ASN A 7 8.91 9.40 13.88
N ARG A 8 8.09 10.26 13.26
CA ARG A 8 6.95 9.85 12.41
C ARG A 8 6.79 10.79 11.23
N ALA A 9 6.46 10.22 10.07
CA ALA A 9 5.99 10.96 8.90
C ALA A 9 4.66 10.38 8.42
N SER A 10 3.73 11.26 8.03
CA SER A 10 2.42 10.90 7.52
C SER A 10 2.09 11.74 6.30
N HIS A 11 1.72 11.08 5.19
CA HIS A 11 1.30 11.74 3.96
C HIS A 11 0.07 11.09 3.39
N SER A 12 -0.80 11.91 2.81
CA SER A 12 -2.01 11.49 2.08
C SER A 12 -1.93 11.93 0.64
N TYR A 13 -2.51 11.14 -0.24
CA TYR A 13 -2.64 11.43 -1.68
C TYR A 13 -4.01 10.96 -2.17
N VAL A 14 -4.63 11.74 -3.04
CA VAL A 14 -5.90 11.37 -3.68
C VAL A 14 -5.62 10.97 -5.12
N GLN A 15 -5.77 9.68 -5.42
CA GLN A 15 -5.71 9.15 -6.79
C GLN A 15 -7.08 9.31 -7.45
N LYS A 16 -7.08 9.60 -8.76
CA LYS A 16 -8.29 9.59 -9.60
C LYS A 16 -8.30 8.35 -10.47
N LEU A 17 -9.20 7.43 -10.15
CA LEU A 17 -9.27 6.12 -10.78
C LEU A 17 -10.47 6.04 -11.73
N VAL A 18 -10.25 5.42 -12.91
CA VAL A 18 -11.28 5.34 -13.96
C VAL A 18 -12.35 4.29 -13.69
N GLY A 19 -12.13 3.39 -12.74
CA GLY A 19 -13.12 2.38 -12.31
C GLY A 19 -13.97 2.87 -11.14
N SER A 20 -15.14 2.26 -10.97
CA SER A 20 -15.99 2.45 -9.81
C SER A 20 -15.36 1.90 -8.54
N PRO A 21 -15.81 2.31 -7.33
CA PRO A 21 -15.33 1.70 -6.08
C PRO A 21 -15.46 0.17 -6.05
N ALA A 22 -16.52 -0.38 -6.63
CA ALA A 22 -16.75 -1.82 -6.69
C ALA A 22 -15.76 -2.57 -7.59
N GLU A 23 -15.24 -1.92 -8.64
CA GLU A 23 -14.21 -2.46 -9.52
C GLU A 23 -12.83 -2.33 -8.91
N VAL A 24 -12.55 -1.22 -8.22
CA VAL A 24 -11.23 -0.93 -7.64
C VAL A 24 -10.99 -1.69 -6.35
N PHE A 25 -11.95 -1.73 -5.43
CA PHE A 25 -11.76 -2.29 -4.09
C PHE A 25 -11.18 -3.72 -4.07
N PRO A 26 -11.66 -4.66 -4.91
CA PRO A 26 -11.08 -6.01 -4.97
C PRO A 26 -9.60 -6.04 -5.40
N LEU A 27 -9.12 -5.01 -6.10
CA LEU A 27 -7.73 -4.91 -6.57
C LEU A 27 -6.77 -4.44 -5.46
N LEU A 28 -7.29 -3.90 -4.35
CA LEU A 28 -6.55 -3.52 -3.15
C LEU A 28 -6.31 -4.76 -2.25
N CYS A 29 -5.78 -5.80 -2.85
CA CYS A 29 -5.62 -7.12 -2.27
C CYS A 29 -4.22 -7.65 -2.57
N PRO A 30 -3.44 -8.12 -1.57
CA PRO A 30 -2.07 -8.58 -1.79
C PRO A 30 -1.96 -9.71 -2.83
N VAL A 31 -3.02 -10.49 -3.02
CA VAL A 31 -3.05 -11.54 -4.06
C VAL A 31 -3.31 -10.94 -5.43
N ARG A 32 -4.23 -9.95 -5.52
CA ARG A 32 -4.65 -9.37 -6.79
C ARG A 32 -3.77 -8.21 -7.27
N GLU A 33 -2.94 -7.64 -6.39
CA GLU A 33 -1.99 -6.59 -6.79
C GLU A 33 -1.02 -7.07 -7.87
N ALA A 34 -0.68 -8.35 -7.91
CA ALA A 34 0.14 -8.94 -8.97
C ALA A 34 -0.49 -8.84 -10.39
N GLU A 35 -1.81 -8.61 -10.47
CA GLU A 35 -2.50 -8.46 -11.75
C GLU A 35 -2.20 -7.10 -12.41
N TRP A 36 -1.90 -6.07 -11.63
CA TRP A 36 -1.76 -4.71 -12.12
C TRP A 36 -0.45 -4.01 -11.71
N LEU A 37 0.22 -4.50 -10.64
CA LEU A 37 1.48 -3.94 -10.14
C LEU A 37 2.64 -4.85 -10.55
N ASP A 38 3.40 -4.40 -11.56
CA ASP A 38 4.57 -5.13 -12.04
C ASP A 38 5.63 -5.30 -10.95
N GLY A 39 6.13 -6.52 -10.80
CA GLY A 39 7.12 -6.86 -9.77
C GLY A 39 6.53 -7.09 -8.37
N TRP A 40 5.22 -7.01 -8.19
CA TRP A 40 4.58 -7.39 -6.92
C TRP A 40 4.58 -8.90 -6.76
N ASP A 41 5.30 -9.38 -5.75
CA ASP A 41 5.43 -10.81 -5.44
C ASP A 41 5.54 -10.99 -3.91
N PRO A 42 4.41 -11.15 -3.21
CA PRO A 42 4.44 -11.39 -1.78
C PRO A 42 5.04 -12.75 -1.47
N VAL A 43 5.85 -12.83 -0.42
CA VAL A 43 6.52 -14.07 0.01
C VAL A 43 5.52 -15.13 0.47
N ALA A 44 4.48 -14.70 1.17
CA ALA A 44 3.41 -15.56 1.68
C ALA A 44 2.14 -14.74 1.97
N VAL A 45 0.99 -15.37 1.86
CA VAL A 45 -0.32 -14.81 2.22
C VAL A 45 -1.10 -15.84 3.01
N TRP A 46 -1.57 -15.48 4.19
CA TRP A 46 -2.50 -16.27 5.01
C TRP A 46 -3.88 -15.62 4.98
N SER A 47 -4.77 -16.25 4.25
CA SER A 47 -6.15 -15.85 4.07
C SER A 47 -7.03 -17.09 3.98
N ARG A 48 -8.23 -17.03 4.54
CA ARG A 48 -9.19 -18.13 4.47
C ARG A 48 -9.92 -18.16 3.13
N SER A 49 -10.23 -16.98 2.60
CA SER A 49 -10.93 -16.81 1.31
C SER A 49 -9.98 -16.88 0.10
N GLY A 50 -8.66 -16.81 0.31
CA GLY A 50 -7.66 -16.72 -0.75
C GLY A 50 -7.45 -15.29 -1.29
N VAL A 51 -8.14 -14.30 -0.73
CA VAL A 51 -8.03 -12.87 -1.06
C VAL A 51 -7.97 -12.04 0.23
N ALA A 52 -7.89 -10.71 0.12
CA ALA A 52 -7.91 -9.84 1.29
C ALA A 52 -9.23 -9.99 2.05
N GLU A 53 -9.12 -10.08 3.36
CA GLU A 53 -10.22 -10.19 4.31
C GLU A 53 -9.77 -9.64 5.67
N PRO A 54 -10.65 -9.39 6.65
CA PRO A 54 -10.23 -9.06 8.01
C PRO A 54 -9.28 -10.14 8.56
N ASP A 55 -8.23 -9.70 9.25
CA ASP A 55 -7.19 -10.56 9.84
C ASP A 55 -6.31 -11.30 8.81
N CYS A 56 -6.41 -10.99 7.52
CA CYS A 56 -5.45 -11.48 6.52
C CYS A 56 -4.05 -10.97 6.88
N VAL A 57 -3.06 -11.87 6.83
CA VAL A 57 -1.64 -11.57 7.04
C VAL A 57 -0.87 -11.90 5.78
N PHE A 58 0.08 -11.06 5.41
CA PHE A 58 0.99 -11.37 4.31
C PHE A 58 2.40 -10.81 4.56
N LEU A 59 3.36 -11.38 3.86
CA LEU A 59 4.76 -10.98 3.91
C LEU A 59 5.17 -10.42 2.56
N THR A 60 5.92 -9.31 2.59
CA THR A 60 6.62 -8.80 1.41
C THR A 60 8.13 -8.84 1.63
N PRO A 61 8.92 -9.01 0.54
CA PRO A 61 10.37 -9.09 0.66
C PRO A 61 10.98 -7.88 1.38
N ALA A 62 12.09 -8.13 2.07
CA ALA A 62 12.88 -7.06 2.67
C ALA A 62 13.26 -6.00 1.63
N SER A 63 13.07 -4.74 1.95
CA SER A 63 13.34 -3.60 1.08
C SER A 63 13.85 -2.40 1.87
N GLY A 64 14.40 -1.39 1.18
CA GLY A 64 14.81 -0.14 1.82
C GLY A 64 15.93 -0.31 2.87
N GLY A 65 16.79 -1.32 2.73
CA GLY A 65 17.86 -1.62 3.67
C GLY A 65 17.42 -2.40 4.91
N ALA A 66 16.18 -2.88 4.96
CA ALA A 66 15.71 -3.80 6.00
C ALA A 66 16.34 -5.19 5.82
N SER A 67 16.62 -5.88 6.93
CA SER A 67 17.21 -7.22 6.93
C SER A 67 16.18 -8.35 6.99
N GLN A 68 14.92 -8.01 7.19
CA GLN A 68 13.82 -8.96 7.34
C GLN A 68 12.63 -8.54 6.50
N ASP A 69 11.84 -9.52 6.08
CA ASP A 69 10.58 -9.32 5.37
C ASP A 69 9.63 -8.46 6.21
N ALA A 70 8.84 -7.65 5.53
CA ALA A 70 7.81 -6.86 6.16
C ALA A 70 6.56 -7.71 6.39
N ILE A 71 5.99 -7.58 7.57
CA ILE A 71 4.75 -8.25 7.98
C ILE A 71 3.60 -7.26 7.79
N TRP A 72 2.57 -7.68 7.06
CA TRP A 72 1.34 -6.92 6.87
C TRP A 72 0.18 -7.60 7.56
N TYR A 73 -0.69 -6.80 8.15
CA TYR A 73 -1.91 -7.25 8.81
C TYR A 73 -3.08 -6.38 8.37
N VAL A 74 -4.12 -6.99 7.82
CA VAL A 74 -5.36 -6.29 7.43
C VAL A 74 -6.24 -6.13 8.67
N THR A 75 -6.29 -4.94 9.23
CA THR A 75 -7.03 -4.63 10.46
C THR A 75 -8.49 -4.31 10.21
N ARG A 76 -8.79 -3.70 9.05
CA ARG A 76 -10.16 -3.40 8.60
C ARG A 76 -10.29 -3.67 7.11
N HIS A 77 -11.36 -4.34 6.73
CA HIS A 77 -11.68 -4.63 5.33
C HIS A 77 -13.19 -4.47 5.14
N GLU A 78 -13.61 -3.35 4.59
CA GLU A 78 -14.99 -2.90 4.53
C GLU A 78 -15.39 -2.57 3.08
N PRO A 79 -15.65 -3.58 2.23
CA PRO A 79 -15.94 -3.35 0.80
C PRO A 79 -17.21 -2.50 0.59
N GLY A 80 -18.21 -2.64 1.46
CA GLY A 80 -19.44 -1.83 1.40
C GLY A 80 -19.23 -0.34 1.67
N ASN A 81 -18.15 0.01 2.40
CA ASN A 81 -17.76 1.38 2.71
C ASN A 81 -16.58 1.85 1.85
N GLY A 82 -16.01 0.98 1.01
CA GLY A 82 -14.82 1.28 0.22
C GLY A 82 -13.57 1.53 1.08
N PHE A 83 -13.48 0.96 2.28
CA PHE A 83 -12.42 1.25 3.23
C PHE A 83 -11.58 0.01 3.56
N VAL A 84 -10.26 0.18 3.51
CA VAL A 84 -9.31 -0.83 4.00
C VAL A 84 -8.22 -0.16 4.86
N GLU A 85 -7.86 -0.81 5.95
CA GLU A 85 -6.73 -0.44 6.80
C GLU A 85 -5.81 -1.64 6.99
N MET A 86 -4.52 -1.37 6.87
CA MET A 86 -3.46 -2.36 7.07
C MET A 86 -2.36 -1.79 7.96
N LEU A 87 -1.76 -2.65 8.76
CA LEU A 87 -0.51 -2.37 9.45
C LEU A 87 0.63 -3.08 8.72
N LYS A 88 1.74 -2.38 8.51
CA LYS A 88 2.99 -2.94 7.99
C LYS A 88 4.05 -2.80 9.05
N ILE A 89 4.63 -3.90 9.48
CA ILE A 89 5.78 -3.90 10.39
C ILE A 89 7.00 -4.35 9.62
N THR A 90 7.99 -3.47 9.52
CA THR A 90 9.33 -3.80 9.04
C THR A 90 10.23 -3.90 10.27
N PRO A 91 10.57 -5.13 10.74
CA PRO A 91 11.28 -5.32 12.01
C PRO A 91 12.56 -4.50 12.09
N GLY A 92 12.76 -3.83 13.22
CA GLY A 92 13.94 -2.97 13.44
C GLY A 92 13.96 -1.66 12.64
N ALA A 93 13.01 -1.44 11.74
CA ALA A 93 12.95 -0.25 10.90
C ALA A 93 11.68 0.59 11.18
N THR A 94 10.51 0.19 10.72
CA THR A 94 9.30 1.00 10.82
C THR A 94 8.08 0.20 11.20
N ALA A 95 7.13 0.88 11.88
CA ALA A 95 5.73 0.50 11.93
C ALA A 95 4.92 1.50 11.09
N CYS A 96 4.12 1.00 10.17
CA CYS A 96 3.31 1.79 9.27
C CYS A 96 1.84 1.45 9.41
N ARG A 97 0.98 2.46 9.38
CA ARG A 97 -0.45 2.31 9.14
C ARG A 97 -0.77 2.84 7.74
N LEU A 98 -1.37 2.00 6.93
CA LEU A 98 -1.92 2.34 5.62
C LEU A 98 -3.45 2.36 5.72
N THR A 99 -4.06 3.43 5.25
CA THR A 99 -5.51 3.50 5.03
C THR A 99 -5.81 3.87 3.59
N ILE A 100 -6.83 3.25 3.00
CA ILE A 100 -7.35 3.60 1.69
C ILE A 100 -8.86 3.76 1.81
N GLN A 101 -9.37 4.93 1.41
CA GLN A 101 -10.79 5.22 1.32
C GLN A 101 -11.16 5.48 -0.15
N LEU A 102 -12.06 4.68 -0.68
CA LEU A 102 -12.65 4.89 -2.00
C LEU A 102 -13.94 5.69 -1.87
N THR A 103 -14.10 6.69 -2.72
CA THR A 103 -15.32 7.51 -2.82
C THR A 103 -15.72 7.61 -4.29
N ALA A 104 -16.98 7.33 -4.59
CA ALA A 104 -17.49 7.47 -5.96
C ALA A 104 -17.33 8.92 -6.45
N ALA A 105 -16.72 9.08 -7.61
CA ALA A 105 -16.49 10.37 -8.27
C ALA A 105 -16.57 10.17 -9.78
N ALA A 106 -17.72 10.52 -10.38
CA ALA A 106 -17.94 10.27 -11.82
C ALA A 106 -16.82 10.86 -12.68
N PRO A 107 -16.30 10.10 -13.67
CA PRO A 107 -16.81 8.81 -14.19
C PRO A 107 -16.30 7.56 -13.43
N GLY A 108 -15.45 7.68 -12.42
CA GLY A 108 -14.85 6.57 -11.68
C GLY A 108 -14.94 6.75 -10.18
N CYS A 109 -13.78 6.72 -9.49
CA CYS A 109 -13.69 6.99 -8.06
C CYS A 109 -12.42 7.75 -7.68
N GLU A 110 -12.42 8.32 -6.49
CA GLU A 110 -11.23 8.83 -5.83
C GLU A 110 -10.79 7.84 -4.75
N ALA A 111 -9.48 7.60 -4.68
CA ALA A 111 -8.85 6.82 -3.63
C ALA A 111 -7.97 7.73 -2.79
N GLU A 112 -8.38 8.02 -1.55
CA GLU A 112 -7.53 8.71 -0.58
C GLU A 112 -6.65 7.68 0.12
N ILE A 113 -5.35 7.78 -0.08
CA ILE A 113 -4.35 6.83 0.43
C ILE A 113 -3.44 7.55 1.41
N THR A 114 -3.41 7.07 2.66
CA THR A 114 -2.59 7.64 3.72
C THR A 114 -1.62 6.60 4.27
N TYR A 115 -0.33 6.93 4.25
CA TYR A 115 0.73 6.17 4.92
C TYR A 115 1.23 6.96 6.13
N THR A 116 1.26 6.32 7.28
CA THR A 116 1.83 6.89 8.51
C THR A 116 2.92 5.97 9.02
N HIS A 117 4.18 6.36 8.80
CA HIS A 117 5.36 5.62 9.23
C HIS A 117 5.90 6.14 10.56
N THR A 118 6.17 5.24 11.50
CA THR A 118 6.84 5.52 12.77
C THR A 118 8.15 4.74 12.80
N SER A 119 9.26 5.44 13.09
CA SER A 119 10.56 4.81 13.25
C SER A 119 10.61 3.92 14.48
N LEU A 120 11.25 2.75 14.35
CA LEU A 120 11.54 1.81 15.44
C LEU A 120 13.03 1.73 15.75
N GLY A 121 13.88 2.50 15.05
CA GLY A 121 15.33 2.50 15.25
C GLY A 121 16.08 3.26 14.14
N PRO A 122 17.40 3.22 14.10
CA PRO A 122 18.21 4.02 13.16
C PRO A 122 17.87 3.84 11.68
N ALA A 123 17.53 2.61 11.26
CA ALA A 123 17.08 2.36 9.89
C ALA A 123 15.75 3.05 9.60
N GLY A 124 14.83 3.02 10.57
CA GLY A 124 13.54 3.73 10.48
C GLY A 124 13.71 5.24 10.49
N ASP A 125 14.67 5.78 11.23
CA ASP A 125 14.95 7.22 11.24
C ASP A 125 15.38 7.71 9.85
N ARG A 126 16.24 6.96 9.17
CA ARG A 126 16.63 7.27 7.78
C ARG A 126 15.45 7.16 6.83
N PHE A 127 14.62 6.12 6.98
CA PHE A 127 13.43 5.93 6.16
C PHE A 127 12.44 7.09 6.32
N VAL A 128 12.10 7.46 7.57
CA VAL A 128 11.16 8.56 7.87
C VAL A 128 11.68 9.89 7.32
N ALA A 129 13.00 10.15 7.43
CA ALA A 129 13.62 11.36 6.89
C ALA A 129 13.50 11.43 5.35
N GLY A 130 13.58 10.30 4.66
CA GLY A 130 13.44 10.20 3.20
C GLY A 130 11.99 10.11 2.71
N PHE A 131 11.04 9.84 3.59
CA PHE A 131 9.63 9.74 3.26
C PHE A 131 8.98 11.15 3.21
N THR A 132 9.39 11.93 2.22
CA THR A 132 8.90 13.29 1.99
C THR A 132 7.57 13.28 1.24
N ALA A 133 6.83 14.41 1.30
CA ALA A 133 5.59 14.57 0.54
C ALA A 133 5.83 14.45 -0.98
N GLU A 134 6.97 14.92 -1.47
CA GLU A 134 7.35 14.82 -2.89
C GLU A 134 7.57 13.36 -3.30
N HIS A 135 8.41 12.62 -2.57
CA HIS A 135 8.69 11.21 -2.82
C HIS A 135 7.40 10.37 -2.75
N TYR A 136 6.57 10.61 -1.74
CA TYR A 136 5.28 9.93 -1.61
C TYR A 136 4.35 10.24 -2.78
N GLY A 137 4.29 11.50 -3.22
CA GLY A 137 3.49 11.92 -4.37
C GLY A 137 3.92 11.24 -5.67
N GLU A 138 5.24 11.07 -5.90
CA GLU A 138 5.76 10.35 -7.06
C GLU A 138 5.34 8.88 -7.04
N PHE A 139 5.51 8.21 -5.91
CA PHE A 139 5.10 6.83 -5.71
C PHE A 139 3.58 6.64 -5.95
N MET A 140 2.75 7.55 -5.45
CA MET A 140 1.31 7.48 -5.61
C MET A 140 0.85 7.75 -7.05
N ARG A 141 1.52 8.65 -7.78
CA ARG A 141 1.25 8.88 -9.21
C ARG A 141 1.59 7.66 -10.07
N GLU A 142 2.67 6.97 -9.76
CA GLU A 142 3.01 5.72 -10.44
C GLU A 142 1.94 4.65 -10.20
N TRP A 143 1.51 4.49 -8.97
CA TRP A 143 0.43 3.57 -8.60
C TRP A 143 -0.88 3.89 -9.33
N GLU A 144 -1.26 5.16 -9.36
CA GLU A 144 -2.44 5.66 -10.08
C GLU A 144 -2.37 5.31 -11.57
N ALA A 145 -1.24 5.55 -12.21
CA ALA A 145 -1.05 5.24 -13.62
C ALA A 145 -1.17 3.74 -13.92
N ARG A 146 -0.57 2.89 -13.08
CA ARG A 146 -0.63 1.43 -13.21
C ARG A 146 -2.05 0.88 -13.01
N MET A 147 -2.73 1.34 -11.97
CA MET A 147 -4.12 0.94 -11.69
C MET A 147 -5.05 1.38 -12.82
N ASN A 148 -4.94 2.62 -13.29
CA ASN A 148 -5.76 3.12 -14.39
C ASN A 148 -5.50 2.39 -15.71
N HIS A 149 -4.24 2.04 -15.99
CA HIS A 149 -3.93 1.21 -17.15
C HIS A 149 -4.62 -0.15 -17.07
N PHE A 150 -4.53 -0.82 -15.93
CA PHE A 150 -5.17 -2.11 -15.73
C PHE A 150 -6.69 -2.02 -15.83
N LEU A 151 -7.31 -1.03 -15.20
CA LEU A 151 -8.75 -0.81 -15.27
C LEU A 151 -9.24 -0.56 -16.70
N ALA A 152 -8.44 0.11 -17.52
CA ALA A 152 -8.78 0.42 -18.91
C ALA A 152 -8.52 -0.74 -19.88
N THR A 153 -7.50 -1.57 -19.63
CA THR A 153 -7.00 -2.55 -20.62
C THR A 153 -7.08 -4.01 -20.14
N GLY A 154 -7.23 -4.25 -18.83
CA GLY A 154 -7.13 -5.58 -18.22
C GLY A 154 -5.72 -6.17 -18.21
N THR A 155 -4.70 -5.36 -18.49
CA THR A 155 -3.29 -5.79 -18.54
C THR A 155 -2.41 -4.99 -17.58
N CYS A 156 -1.37 -5.64 -17.04
CA CYS A 156 -0.37 -4.97 -16.21
C CYS A 156 0.48 -4.00 -17.07
N LEU A 157 0.63 -2.76 -16.59
CA LEU A 157 1.60 -1.83 -17.15
C LEU A 157 3.00 -2.24 -16.70
N ARG A 158 3.75 -2.86 -17.58
CA ARG A 158 5.15 -3.25 -17.30
C ARG A 158 6.04 -2.03 -17.39
N GLY A 159 6.93 -1.87 -16.40
CA GLY A 159 7.99 -0.87 -16.48
C GLY A 159 8.86 -1.15 -17.70
N GLU A 160 9.29 -0.12 -18.42
CA GLU A 160 10.40 -0.27 -19.36
C GLU A 160 11.59 -0.78 -18.54
N VAL A 161 12.12 -1.93 -18.94
CA VAL A 161 13.41 -2.38 -18.44
C VAL A 161 14.41 -1.37 -19.01
N GLY A 162 14.73 -0.36 -18.20
CA GLY A 162 15.77 0.58 -18.52
C GLY A 162 17.06 -0.22 -18.77
N GLY A 163 17.47 -0.22 -20.01
CA GLY A 163 18.72 -0.84 -20.43
C GLY A 163 19.94 -0.13 -19.82
#